data_2b1fd07e56869751ad26374592e42e82
#
_entry.id   2b1fd07e56869751ad26374592e42e82
#
_cell.length_a   1.000
_cell.length_b   1.000
_cell.length_c   1.000
_cell.angle_alpha   90.00
_cell.angle_beta   90.00
_cell.angle_gamma   90.00
#
_symmetry.space_group_name_H-M   'P 1'
#
loop_
_entity.id
_entity.type
_entity.pdbx_description
1 polymer ?
#
loop_
_entity_poly.entity_id
_entity_poly.type
_entity_poly.pdbx_seq_one_letter_code
_entity_poly.pdbx_strand_id
1 'polypeptide(L)'
;MRKFIAAIGAVALALTLAACTSANDDLVSQYQQGGDTGFISGDGRVQEIPVDERGDAVEFTGTAVDGSTVTGADYAGDVLVLNFWYAGCGPCRAEASMLEETFQATGAHFLGVNIYDGPEQAT
;
A
#
# COMPACT_ATOMS: atom_id res chain seq x y z
N MET A 1 -55.90 -0.12 13.18
CA MET A 1 -55.20 0.42 12.04
C MET A 1 -53.91 1.16 12.39
N ARG A 2 -53.91 2.16 13.30
CA ARG A 2 -52.69 2.94 13.66
C ARG A 2 -51.52 2.10 14.21
N LYS A 3 -51.78 1.01 14.95
CA LYS A 3 -50.76 0.13 15.53
C LYS A 3 -50.07 -0.77 14.47
N PHE A 4 -50.77 -1.16 13.40
CA PHE A 4 -50.21 -1.96 12.32
C PHE A 4 -49.33 -1.11 11.40
N ILE A 5 -49.67 0.16 11.18
CA ILE A 5 -48.85 1.08 10.36
C ILE A 5 -47.52 1.37 11.07
N ALA A 6 -47.52 1.53 12.41
CA ALA A 6 -46.29 1.74 13.19
C ALA A 6 -45.37 0.52 13.16
N ALA A 7 -45.92 -0.70 13.19
CA ALA A 7 -45.12 -1.93 13.12
C ALA A 7 -44.46 -2.13 11.73
N ILE A 8 -45.14 -1.82 10.64
CA ILE A 8 -44.59 -1.92 9.28
C ILE A 8 -43.51 -0.88 9.08
N GLY A 9 -43.66 0.34 9.61
CA GLY A 9 -42.61 1.37 9.53
C GLY A 9 -41.32 1.00 10.27
N ALA A 10 -41.44 0.36 11.43
CA ALA A 10 -40.27 -0.08 12.19
C ALA A 10 -39.51 -1.22 11.52
N VAL A 11 -40.20 -2.16 10.87
CA VAL A 11 -39.56 -3.27 10.13
C VAL A 11 -38.87 -2.75 8.84
N ALA A 12 -39.46 -1.80 8.14
CA ALA A 12 -38.85 -1.20 6.95
C ALA A 12 -37.58 -0.42 7.31
N LEU A 13 -37.57 0.29 8.44
CA LEU A 13 -36.38 1.03 8.89
C LEU A 13 -35.25 0.10 9.36
N ALA A 14 -35.57 -1.03 9.96
CA ALA A 14 -34.58 -2.03 10.37
C ALA A 14 -33.91 -2.72 9.16
N LEU A 15 -34.64 -2.96 8.08
CA LEU A 15 -34.11 -3.57 6.86
C LEU A 15 -33.17 -2.63 6.09
N THR A 16 -33.36 -1.32 6.16
CA THR A 16 -32.45 -0.35 5.51
C THR A 16 -31.12 -0.17 6.24
N LEU A 17 -31.08 -0.38 7.56
CA LEU A 17 -29.81 -0.32 8.31
C LEU A 17 -28.94 -1.57 8.09
N ALA A 18 -29.53 -2.72 7.82
CA ALA A 18 -28.77 -3.96 7.57
C ALA A 18 -28.06 -3.97 6.20
N ALA A 19 -28.53 -3.18 5.24
CA ALA A 19 -27.93 -3.11 3.90
C ALA A 19 -26.61 -2.31 3.86
N CYS A 20 -26.30 -1.48 4.87
CA CYS A 20 -25.10 -0.67 4.89
C CYS A 20 -23.87 -1.39 5.47
N THR A 21 -24.03 -2.51 6.19
CA THR A 21 -22.91 -3.21 6.82
C THR A 21 -22.21 -4.18 5.86
N SER A 22 -22.95 -4.87 5.00
CA SER A 22 -22.39 -5.86 4.08
C SER A 22 -21.54 -5.24 2.94
N ALA A 23 -21.88 -4.05 2.47
CA ALA A 23 -21.14 -3.39 1.40
C ALA A 23 -19.76 -2.90 1.85
N ASN A 24 -19.59 -2.57 3.14
CA ASN A 24 -18.30 -2.17 3.67
C ASN A 24 -17.36 -3.36 3.93
N ASP A 25 -17.91 -4.50 4.37
CA ASP A 25 -17.13 -5.71 4.59
C ASP A 25 -16.62 -6.30 3.28
N ASP A 26 -17.40 -6.22 2.20
CA ASP A 26 -16.96 -6.64 0.85
C ASP A 26 -15.86 -5.72 0.31
N LEU A 27 -15.94 -4.40 0.51
CA LEU A 27 -14.91 -3.46 0.13
C LEU A 27 -13.62 -3.68 0.93
N VAL A 28 -13.72 -3.89 2.22
CA VAL A 28 -12.55 -4.18 3.08
C VAL A 28 -11.91 -5.52 2.68
N SER A 29 -12.70 -6.55 2.41
CA SER A 29 -12.18 -7.86 1.98
C SER A 29 -11.57 -7.79 0.58
N GLN A 30 -12.13 -7.01 -0.33
CA GLN A 30 -11.57 -6.75 -1.65
C GLN A 30 -10.24 -5.99 -1.59
N TYR A 31 -10.13 -5.02 -0.66
CA TYR A 31 -8.88 -4.31 -0.38
C TYR A 31 -7.82 -5.24 0.21
N GLN A 32 -8.20 -6.13 1.11
CA GLN A 32 -7.30 -7.11 1.73
C GLN A 32 -6.89 -8.24 0.77
N GLN A 33 -7.71 -8.58 -0.20
CA GLN A 33 -7.42 -9.59 -1.21
C GLN A 33 -6.70 -9.05 -2.44
N GLY A 34 -6.40 -7.73 -2.46
CA GLY A 34 -5.62 -7.10 -3.52
C GLY A 34 -6.31 -7.07 -4.85
N GLY A 35 -7.61 -6.81 -4.92
CA GLY A 35 -8.42 -6.60 -6.14
C GLY A 35 -7.74 -6.89 -7.49
N ASP A 36 -8.41 -6.72 -8.61
CA ASP A 36 -7.87 -6.92 -9.98
C ASP A 36 -6.64 -6.06 -10.36
N THR A 37 -6.11 -5.27 -9.42
CA THR A 37 -4.93 -4.43 -9.60
C THR A 37 -3.59 -5.16 -9.40
N GLY A 38 -3.61 -6.46 -9.07
CA GLY A 38 -2.40 -7.26 -8.87
C GLY A 38 -1.61 -6.93 -7.59
N PHE A 39 -2.15 -6.09 -6.70
CA PHE A 39 -1.56 -5.85 -5.39
C PHE A 39 -2.06 -6.87 -4.39
N ILE A 40 -1.14 -7.62 -3.82
CA ILE A 40 -1.37 -8.38 -2.60
C ILE A 40 -1.06 -7.42 -1.46
N SER A 41 -2.08 -6.93 -0.79
CA SER A 41 -1.89 -6.20 0.46
C SER A 41 -1.20 -7.14 1.45
N GLY A 42 -0.03 -6.76 1.93
CA GLY A 42 0.62 -7.50 3.01
C GLY A 42 -0.30 -7.57 4.24
N ASP A 43 -0.07 -8.55 5.09
CA ASP A 43 -0.83 -8.74 6.35
C ASP A 43 -0.52 -7.66 7.40
N GLY A 44 0.24 -6.63 7.05
CA GLY A 44 0.68 -5.54 7.93
C GLY A 44 1.76 -5.97 8.93
N ARG A 45 2.34 -7.15 8.78
CA ARG A 45 3.40 -7.65 9.65
C ARG A 45 4.77 -7.29 9.11
N VAL A 46 5.65 -6.91 10.01
CA VAL A 46 7.08 -6.85 9.73
C VAL A 46 7.64 -8.25 9.87
N GLN A 47 8.27 -8.75 8.81
CA GLN A 47 9.02 -10.00 8.84
C GLN A 47 10.51 -9.69 8.77
N GLU A 48 11.26 -10.06 9.80
CA GLU A 48 12.70 -10.03 9.78
C GLU A 48 13.21 -11.42 9.37
N ILE A 49 14.02 -11.48 8.31
CA ILE A 49 14.62 -12.72 7.82
C ILE A 49 16.07 -12.75 8.31
N PRO A 50 16.44 -13.71 9.18
CA PRO A 50 17.81 -13.90 9.63
C PRO A 50 18.77 -14.07 8.45
N VAL A 51 20.05 -13.67 8.63
CA VAL A 51 21.03 -13.67 7.54
C VAL A 51 21.24 -15.05 6.92
N ASP A 52 21.17 -16.09 7.75
CA ASP A 52 21.33 -17.50 7.34
C ASP A 52 20.08 -18.09 6.67
N GLU A 53 18.94 -17.39 6.74
CA GLU A 53 17.69 -17.80 6.09
C GLU A 53 17.37 -16.96 4.83
N ARG A 54 18.21 -15.96 4.51
CA ARG A 54 18.02 -15.12 3.32
C ARG A 54 18.33 -15.90 2.06
N GLY A 55 17.49 -15.72 1.04
CA GLY A 55 17.75 -16.21 -0.31
C GLY A 55 18.86 -15.42 -1.03
N ASP A 56 18.97 -15.67 -2.33
CA ASP A 56 19.89 -14.93 -3.20
C ASP A 56 19.55 -13.43 -3.22
N ALA A 57 20.52 -12.59 -3.56
CA ALA A 57 20.32 -11.15 -3.70
C ALA A 57 19.24 -10.86 -4.75
N VAL A 58 18.34 -9.92 -4.43
CA VAL A 58 17.32 -9.49 -5.38
C VAL A 58 17.96 -8.64 -6.46
N GLU A 59 17.92 -9.13 -7.69
CA GLU A 59 18.41 -8.40 -8.86
C GLU A 59 17.30 -7.54 -9.45
N PHE A 60 17.59 -6.27 -9.67
CA PHE A 60 16.71 -5.35 -10.37
C PHE A 60 17.50 -4.36 -11.21
N THR A 61 16.84 -3.81 -12.21
CA THR A 61 17.34 -2.70 -13.03
C THR A 61 16.20 -1.74 -13.31
N GLY A 62 16.45 -0.45 -13.17
CA GLY A 62 15.47 0.60 -13.43
C GLY A 62 16.13 1.83 -14.06
N THR A 63 15.29 2.78 -14.45
CA THR A 63 15.73 4.09 -14.95
C THR A 63 15.30 5.15 -13.93
N ALA A 64 16.26 5.93 -13.43
CA ALA A 64 15.99 7.05 -12.56
C ALA A 64 15.37 8.22 -13.31
N VAL A 65 14.77 9.18 -12.60
CA VAL A 65 14.11 10.36 -13.18
C VAL A 65 15.07 11.24 -14.00
N ASP A 66 16.37 11.20 -13.70
CA ASP A 66 17.42 11.89 -14.46
C ASP A 66 17.88 11.11 -15.70
N GLY A 67 17.30 9.95 -15.98
CA GLY A 67 17.64 9.08 -17.10
C GLY A 67 18.82 8.12 -16.83
N SER A 68 19.43 8.14 -15.66
CA SER A 68 20.48 7.21 -15.30
C SER A 68 19.94 5.81 -15.05
N THR A 69 20.80 4.79 -15.22
CA THR A 69 20.44 3.40 -14.88
C THR A 69 20.77 3.14 -13.41
N VAL A 70 19.85 2.50 -12.71
CA VAL A 70 19.99 2.07 -11.31
C VAL A 70 19.83 0.55 -11.25
N THR A 71 20.72 -0.12 -10.54
CA THR A 71 20.70 -1.58 -10.38
C THR A 71 20.79 -1.99 -8.92
N GLY A 72 20.38 -3.23 -8.59
CA GLY A 72 20.57 -3.78 -7.24
C GLY A 72 22.05 -3.86 -6.82
N ALA A 73 22.96 -4.02 -7.78
CA ALA A 73 24.38 -4.09 -7.54
C ALA A 73 24.99 -2.77 -7.02
N ASP A 74 24.37 -1.62 -7.32
CA ASP A 74 24.82 -0.30 -6.84
C ASP A 74 24.70 -0.14 -5.32
N TYR A 75 23.91 -0.99 -4.67
CA TYR A 75 23.65 -0.99 -3.22
C TYR A 75 24.20 -2.23 -2.52
N ALA A 76 25.00 -3.04 -3.20
CA ALA A 76 25.49 -4.29 -2.65
C ALA A 76 26.38 -4.06 -1.42
N GLY A 77 25.99 -4.62 -0.27
CA GLY A 77 26.68 -4.47 1.01
C GLY A 77 26.10 -3.41 1.93
N ASP A 78 25.18 -2.59 1.44
CA ASP A 78 24.52 -1.54 2.21
C ASP A 78 23.06 -1.90 2.54
N VAL A 79 22.46 -1.14 3.45
CA VAL A 79 21.03 -1.24 3.73
C VAL A 79 20.27 -0.41 2.70
N LEU A 80 19.42 -1.06 1.93
CA LEU A 80 18.55 -0.42 0.97
C LEU A 80 17.08 -0.57 1.37
N VAL A 81 16.38 0.54 1.47
CA VAL A 81 14.92 0.60 1.63
C VAL A 81 14.30 0.83 0.26
N LEU A 82 13.49 -0.13 -0.20
CA LEU A 82 12.70 0.00 -1.43
C LEU A 82 11.28 0.43 -1.05
N ASN A 83 10.84 1.59 -1.54
CA ASN A 83 9.49 2.09 -1.37
C ASN A 83 8.76 2.13 -2.71
N PHE A 84 7.65 1.40 -2.84
CA PHE A 84 6.81 1.39 -4.03
C PHE A 84 5.69 2.39 -3.88
N TRP A 85 5.56 3.33 -4.82
CA TRP A 85 4.64 4.45 -4.70
C TRP A 85 4.10 4.93 -6.04
N TYR A 86 3.10 5.80 -6.01
CA TYR A 86 2.63 6.60 -7.14
C TYR A 86 1.97 7.90 -6.64
N ALA A 87 1.87 8.92 -7.48
CA ALA A 87 1.45 10.28 -7.06
C ALA A 87 0.03 10.33 -6.46
N GLY A 88 -0.90 9.50 -6.95
CA GLY A 88 -2.26 9.40 -6.44
C GLY A 88 -2.45 8.54 -5.18
N CYS A 89 -1.38 7.91 -4.67
CA CYS A 89 -1.43 7.00 -3.53
C CYS A 89 -1.59 7.77 -2.21
N GLY A 90 -2.77 7.76 -1.64
CA GLY A 90 -3.04 8.43 -0.36
C GLY A 90 -2.18 7.93 0.80
N PRO A 91 -2.11 6.61 1.07
CA PRO A 91 -1.22 6.04 2.09
C PRO A 91 0.26 6.38 1.87
N CYS A 92 0.76 6.30 0.62
CA CYS A 92 2.15 6.62 0.33
C CYS A 92 2.50 8.08 0.68
N ARG A 93 1.57 9.00 0.42
CA ARG A 93 1.74 10.41 0.79
C ARG A 93 1.71 10.64 2.30
N ALA A 94 0.95 9.84 3.04
CA ALA A 94 0.88 9.92 4.49
C ALA A 94 2.18 9.45 5.16
N GLU A 95 2.86 8.45 4.58
CA GLU A 95 4.12 7.92 5.11
C GLU A 95 5.38 8.69 4.67
N ALA A 96 5.29 9.52 3.62
CA ALA A 96 6.45 10.17 3.00
C ALA A 96 7.32 10.97 3.98
N SER A 97 6.72 11.71 4.93
CA SER A 97 7.48 12.45 5.94
C SER A 97 8.26 11.54 6.89
N MET A 98 7.69 10.39 7.26
CA MET A 98 8.34 9.41 8.13
C MET A 98 9.50 8.71 7.40
N LEU A 99 9.35 8.42 6.10
CA LEU A 99 10.43 7.88 5.28
C LEU A 99 11.58 8.87 5.16
N GLU A 100 11.29 10.15 4.95
CA GLU A 100 12.30 11.23 4.92
C GLU A 100 13.04 11.37 6.26
N GLU A 101 12.31 11.40 7.39
CA GLU A 101 12.91 11.45 8.72
C GLU A 101 13.83 10.24 8.97
N THR A 102 13.40 9.04 8.54
CA THR A 102 14.17 7.82 8.69
C THR A 102 15.43 7.85 7.81
N PHE A 103 15.33 8.34 6.58
CA PHE A 103 16.47 8.55 5.70
C PHE A 103 17.52 9.44 6.36
N GLN A 104 17.10 10.59 6.88
CA GLN A 104 18.00 11.54 7.55
C GLN A 104 18.64 10.95 8.83
N ALA A 105 17.94 10.08 9.54
CA ALA A 105 18.39 9.54 10.82
C ALA A 105 19.33 8.32 10.69
N THR A 106 19.19 7.53 9.61
CA THR A 106 19.85 6.21 9.54
C THR A 106 21.05 6.15 8.62
N GLY A 107 21.16 7.01 7.63
CA GLY A 107 22.15 6.93 6.56
C GLY A 107 21.97 5.73 5.62
N ALA A 108 20.86 4.99 5.71
CA ALA A 108 20.51 3.94 4.77
C ALA A 108 20.18 4.53 3.40
N HIS A 109 20.32 3.75 2.35
CA HIS A 109 19.86 4.15 1.02
C HIS A 109 18.35 3.98 0.90
N PHE A 110 17.68 4.95 0.28
CA PHE A 110 16.25 4.88 -0.01
C PHE A 110 16.03 5.02 -1.51
N LEU A 111 15.31 4.08 -2.08
CA LEU A 111 14.95 4.07 -3.50
C LEU A 111 13.43 4.01 -3.65
N GLY A 112 12.85 5.10 -4.13
CA GLY A 112 11.44 5.17 -4.49
C GLY A 112 11.23 4.58 -5.88
N VAL A 113 10.41 3.53 -5.97
CA VAL A 113 10.03 2.91 -7.23
C VAL A 113 8.62 3.37 -7.58
N ASN A 114 8.50 4.25 -8.57
CA ASN A 114 7.20 4.68 -9.09
C ASN A 114 6.64 3.61 -10.02
N ILE A 115 5.39 3.21 -9.81
CA ILE A 115 4.80 2.05 -10.48
C ILE A 115 3.72 2.40 -11.51
N TYR A 116 3.25 3.65 -11.55
CA TYR A 116 2.15 4.06 -12.44
C TYR A 116 2.35 5.37 -13.17
N ASP A 117 3.14 6.28 -12.61
CA ASP A 117 3.24 7.63 -13.15
C ASP A 117 4.36 7.72 -14.20
N GLY A 118 4.25 8.70 -15.08
CA GLY A 118 5.37 9.09 -15.92
C GLY A 118 6.41 9.93 -15.18
N PRO A 119 7.57 10.21 -15.79
CA PRO A 119 8.66 10.95 -15.14
C PRO A 119 8.24 12.33 -14.60
N GLU A 120 7.28 13.00 -15.25
CA GLU A 120 6.81 14.33 -14.84
C GLU A 120 6.04 14.32 -13.51
N GLN A 121 5.34 13.23 -13.20
CA GLN A 121 4.58 13.08 -11.96
C GLN A 121 5.43 12.44 -10.84
N ALA A 122 6.54 11.82 -11.20
CA ALA A 122 7.46 11.14 -10.28
C ALA A 122 8.54 12.07 -9.68
N THR A 123 8.53 13.35 -10.06
CA THR A 123 9.47 14.40 -9.60
C THR A 123 8.87 15.36 -8.60
#